data_914f2f596d37e3f5974267ebdfd550a7
#
_entry.id   914f2f596d37e3f5974267ebdfd550a7
#
_cell.length_a   1.000
_cell.length_b   1.000
_cell.length_c   1.000
_cell.angle_alpha   90.00
_cell.angle_beta   90.00
_cell.angle_gamma   90.00
#
_symmetry.space_group_name_H-M   'P 1'
#
loop_
_entity.id
_entity.type
_entity.pdbx_description
1 polymer ?
#
loop_
_entity_poly.entity_id
_entity_poly.type
_entity_poly.pdbx_seq_one_letter_code
_entity_poly.pdbx_strand_id
1 'polypeptide(L)'
;MELWNKKYPDFIGYNCRITAFDLMKDKISVKADAKVNASNLFMDQDALKHAPAKKVTRKQKHAFETLYSTLNTAYTTDVDTHIKKQKKAWKQNEVKISGTKASLITVVFHSSFGENENELFIGHAGVLVPTKD
;
A
#
# COMPACT_ATOMS: atom_id res chain seq x y z
N MET A 1 25.06 -2.58 -10.96
CA MET A 1 24.46 -1.30 -10.51
C MET A 1 24.68 -0.17 -11.51
N GLU A 2 25.89 0.05 -11.97
CA GLU A 2 26.18 1.12 -12.93
C GLU A 2 25.39 1.01 -14.25
N LEU A 3 25.30 -0.17 -14.84
CA LEU A 3 24.52 -0.39 -16.06
C LEU A 3 23.03 -0.12 -15.88
N TRP A 4 22.50 -0.50 -14.72
CA TRP A 4 21.11 -0.23 -14.39
C TRP A 4 20.84 1.26 -14.24
N ASN A 5 21.67 1.96 -13.47
CA ASN A 5 21.54 3.40 -13.24
C ASN A 5 21.70 4.21 -14.54
N LYS A 6 22.55 3.75 -15.45
CA LYS A 6 22.72 4.37 -16.76
C LYS A 6 21.48 4.21 -17.64
N LYS A 7 20.82 3.04 -17.57
CA LYS A 7 19.63 2.74 -18.36
C LYS A 7 18.36 3.38 -17.78
N TYR A 8 18.27 3.44 -16.44
CA TYR A 8 17.10 3.94 -15.73
C TYR A 8 17.49 4.97 -14.66
N PRO A 9 17.97 6.15 -15.06
CA PRO A 9 18.53 7.12 -14.10
C PRO A 9 17.48 7.68 -13.12
N ASP A 10 16.22 7.72 -13.52
CA ASP A 10 15.13 8.27 -12.71
C ASP A 10 14.41 7.23 -11.84
N PHE A 11 14.83 5.97 -11.93
CA PHE A 11 14.18 4.89 -11.17
C PHE A 11 14.94 4.64 -9.86
N ILE A 12 14.30 5.00 -8.75
CA ILE A 12 14.89 4.87 -7.40
C ILE A 12 14.78 3.46 -6.82
N GLY A 13 14.09 2.54 -7.48
CA GLY A 13 13.91 1.16 -7.04
C GLY A 13 12.52 0.88 -6.47
N TYR A 14 12.24 -0.40 -6.25
CA TYR A 14 10.98 -0.84 -5.61
C TYR A 14 11.16 -0.94 -4.10
N ASN A 15 10.16 -0.49 -3.35
CA ASN A 15 10.08 -0.74 -1.91
C ASN A 15 9.19 -1.97 -1.63
N CYS A 16 9.05 -2.32 -0.34
CA CYS A 16 8.25 -3.49 0.05
C CYS A 16 6.76 -3.37 -0.34
N ARG A 17 6.18 -2.17 -0.28
CA ARG A 17 4.78 -1.95 -0.68
C ARG A 17 4.58 -2.18 -2.16
N ILE A 18 5.47 -1.66 -2.99
CA ILE A 18 5.43 -1.85 -4.46
C ILE A 18 5.62 -3.33 -4.81
N THR A 19 6.60 -3.98 -4.20
CA THR A 19 6.89 -5.39 -4.45
C THR A 19 5.70 -6.28 -4.09
N ALA A 20 5.13 -6.11 -2.90
CA ALA A 20 3.98 -6.88 -2.46
C ALA A 20 2.76 -6.63 -3.37
N PHE A 21 2.52 -5.38 -3.74
CA PHE A 21 1.42 -5.02 -4.65
C PHE A 21 1.62 -5.64 -6.04
N ASP A 22 2.83 -5.56 -6.59
CA ASP A 22 3.13 -6.11 -7.92
C ASP A 22 2.86 -7.61 -8.00
N LEU A 23 3.16 -8.34 -6.93
CA LEU A 23 2.89 -9.78 -6.85
C LEU A 23 1.40 -10.11 -6.83
N MET A 24 0.55 -9.20 -6.37
CA MET A 24 -0.88 -9.46 -6.16
C MET A 24 -1.81 -8.51 -6.92
N LYS A 25 -1.29 -7.61 -7.75
CA LYS A 25 -2.07 -6.53 -8.38
C LYS A 25 -3.26 -7.01 -9.22
N ASP A 26 -3.17 -8.19 -9.82
CA ASP A 26 -4.25 -8.76 -10.63
C ASP A 26 -5.38 -9.35 -9.76
N LYS A 27 -5.16 -9.48 -8.46
CA LYS A 27 -6.10 -10.04 -7.48
C LYS A 27 -6.71 -8.98 -6.57
N ILE A 28 -6.20 -7.76 -6.62
CA ILE A 28 -6.63 -6.65 -5.77
C ILE A 28 -7.61 -5.76 -6.55
N SER A 29 -8.75 -5.47 -5.93
CA SER A 29 -9.73 -4.53 -6.47
C SER A 29 -10.19 -3.57 -5.40
N VAL A 30 -10.58 -2.37 -5.83
CA VAL A 30 -11.12 -1.32 -4.95
C VAL A 30 -12.30 -0.65 -5.64
N LYS A 31 -13.09 0.06 -4.86
CA LYS A 31 -14.18 0.88 -5.35
C LYS A 31 -13.64 2.02 -6.24
N ALA A 32 -14.32 2.30 -7.36
CA ALA A 32 -13.85 3.30 -8.33
C ALA A 32 -13.73 4.71 -7.75
N ASP A 33 -14.61 5.09 -6.84
CA ASP A 33 -14.63 6.39 -6.17
C ASP A 33 -14.07 6.33 -4.75
N ALA A 34 -13.19 5.38 -4.47
CA ALA A 34 -12.55 5.25 -3.16
C ALA A 34 -11.79 6.52 -2.78
N LYS A 35 -11.93 6.92 -1.53
CA LYS A 35 -11.22 8.07 -0.98
C LYS A 35 -9.79 7.69 -0.63
N VAL A 36 -8.85 8.46 -1.14
CA VAL A 36 -7.42 8.20 -1.01
C VAL A 36 -6.70 9.38 -0.37
N ASN A 37 -5.85 9.08 0.58
CA ASN A 37 -4.84 10.01 1.08
C ASN A 37 -3.46 9.43 0.77
N ALA A 38 -2.85 9.89 -0.29
CA ALA A 38 -1.56 9.39 -0.79
C ALA A 38 -0.37 10.25 -0.32
N SER A 39 -0.55 11.07 0.71
CA SER A 39 0.49 12.01 1.19
C SER A 39 1.82 11.34 1.56
N ASN A 40 1.76 10.10 2.05
CA ASN A 40 2.96 9.33 2.43
C ASN A 40 3.47 8.40 1.32
N LEU A 41 2.89 8.50 0.11
CA LEU A 41 3.21 7.61 -1.02
C LEU A 41 3.96 8.32 -2.15
N PHE A 42 4.47 9.51 -1.93
CA PHE A 42 5.11 10.29 -3.00
C PHE A 42 6.32 9.60 -3.63
N MET A 43 7.13 8.92 -2.81
CA MET A 43 8.28 8.14 -3.33
C MET A 43 7.82 6.90 -4.10
N ASP A 44 6.75 6.26 -3.62
CA ASP A 44 6.16 5.11 -4.29
C ASP A 44 5.58 5.50 -5.65
N GLN A 45 4.88 6.62 -5.69
CA GLN A 45 4.30 7.17 -6.93
C GLN A 45 5.39 7.50 -7.95
N ASP A 46 6.48 8.10 -7.48
CA ASP A 46 7.62 8.41 -8.34
C ASP A 46 8.27 7.14 -8.89
N ALA A 47 8.48 6.14 -8.03
CA ALA A 47 9.04 4.85 -8.43
C ALA A 47 8.14 4.14 -9.46
N LEU A 48 6.84 4.15 -9.28
CA LEU A 48 5.88 3.54 -10.22
C LEU A 48 5.86 4.26 -11.56
N LYS A 49 6.00 5.58 -11.55
CA LYS A 49 6.05 6.40 -12.77
C LYS A 49 7.27 6.07 -13.62
N HIS A 50 8.42 5.82 -12.99
CA HIS A 50 9.68 5.58 -13.68
C HIS A 50 10.06 4.10 -13.76
N ALA A 51 9.16 3.19 -13.36
CA ALA A 51 9.43 1.75 -13.37
C ALA A 51 9.76 1.25 -14.78
N PRO A 52 10.91 0.56 -14.94
CA PRO A 52 11.35 0.09 -16.27
C PRO A 52 10.58 -1.11 -16.80
N ALA A 53 10.02 -1.91 -15.90
CA ALA A 53 9.25 -3.10 -16.22
C ALA A 53 7.80 -2.91 -15.82
N LYS A 54 6.88 -3.52 -16.51
CA LYS A 54 5.44 -3.60 -16.18
C LYS A 54 4.85 -2.30 -15.59
N LYS A 55 4.46 -1.41 -16.45
CA LYS A 55 3.71 -0.22 -16.02
C LYS A 55 2.37 -0.64 -15.43
N VAL A 56 2.03 -0.06 -14.28
CA VAL A 56 0.70 -0.23 -13.69
C VAL A 56 -0.32 0.57 -14.48
N THR A 57 -1.52 0.02 -14.63
CA THR A 57 -2.63 0.74 -15.24
C THR A 57 -3.13 1.84 -14.29
N ARG A 58 -3.96 2.76 -14.80
CA ARG A 58 -4.59 3.78 -13.97
C ARG A 58 -5.44 3.15 -12.86
N LYS A 59 -6.17 2.08 -13.17
CA LYS A 59 -6.96 1.33 -12.21
C LYS A 59 -6.10 0.68 -11.13
N GLN A 60 -4.97 0.09 -11.52
CA GLN A 60 -4.02 -0.52 -10.58
C GLN A 60 -3.35 0.54 -9.70
N LYS A 61 -3.02 1.71 -10.25
CA LYS A 61 -2.48 2.81 -9.46
C LYS A 61 -3.47 3.29 -8.41
N HIS A 62 -4.74 3.42 -8.78
CA HIS A 62 -5.81 3.76 -7.84
C HIS A 62 -5.96 2.70 -6.74
N ALA A 63 -5.89 1.42 -7.10
CA ALA A 63 -5.92 0.32 -6.13
C ALA A 63 -4.73 0.38 -5.17
N PHE A 64 -3.53 0.64 -5.67
CA PHE A 64 -2.33 0.80 -4.85
C PHE A 64 -2.48 1.95 -3.84
N GLU A 65 -2.89 3.11 -4.31
CA GLU A 65 -3.06 4.28 -3.47
C GLU A 65 -4.18 4.09 -2.44
N THR A 66 -5.24 3.38 -2.79
CA THR A 66 -6.34 3.07 -1.88
C THR A 66 -5.92 2.09 -0.79
N LEU A 67 -5.24 1.01 -1.19
CA LEU A 67 -4.75 -0.01 -0.26
C LEU A 67 -3.82 0.57 0.80
N TYR A 68 -2.89 1.42 0.37
CA TYR A 68 -1.86 2.01 1.23
C TYR A 68 -2.18 3.44 1.68
N SER A 69 -3.44 3.86 1.59
CA SER A 69 -3.88 5.20 1.99
C SER A 69 -3.61 5.46 3.47
N THR A 70 -3.13 6.66 3.77
CA THR A 70 -2.98 7.15 5.14
C THR A 70 -4.36 7.46 5.73
N LEU A 71 -4.57 7.09 6.99
CA LEU A 71 -5.83 7.27 7.69
C LEU A 71 -5.64 8.15 8.92
N ASN A 72 -6.63 8.96 9.22
CA ASN A 72 -6.71 9.64 10.52
C ASN A 72 -7.17 8.63 11.58
N THR A 73 -6.61 8.72 12.77
CA THR A 73 -6.93 7.83 13.88
C THR A 73 -7.00 8.58 15.20
N ALA A 74 -7.40 7.90 16.26
CA ALA A 74 -7.51 8.48 17.60
C ALA A 74 -6.15 8.61 18.27
N TYR A 75 -6.04 9.57 19.18
CA TYR A 75 -4.88 9.73 20.07
C TYR A 75 -4.96 8.70 21.21
N THR A 76 -4.49 7.51 20.95
CA THR A 76 -4.50 6.40 21.90
C THR A 76 -3.45 5.37 21.52
N THR A 77 -2.99 4.61 22.49
CA THR A 77 -2.11 3.46 22.30
C THR A 77 -2.89 2.15 22.17
N ASP A 78 -4.23 2.21 22.17
CA ASP A 78 -5.07 1.02 22.02
C ASP A 78 -5.00 0.48 20.58
N VAL A 79 -4.37 -0.66 20.43
CA VAL A 79 -4.16 -1.33 19.13
C VAL A 79 -5.50 -1.68 18.46
N ASP A 80 -6.47 -2.14 19.23
CA ASP A 80 -7.78 -2.52 18.67
C ASP A 80 -8.50 -1.35 18.01
N THR A 81 -8.38 -0.15 18.58
CA THR A 81 -8.94 1.07 17.99
C THR A 81 -8.36 1.30 16.58
N HIS A 82 -7.05 1.18 16.45
CA HIS A 82 -6.37 1.39 15.16
C HIS A 82 -6.68 0.29 14.14
N ILE A 83 -6.76 -0.97 14.59
CA ILE A 83 -7.15 -2.10 13.74
C ILE A 83 -8.56 -1.89 13.18
N LYS A 84 -9.50 -1.48 14.02
CA LYS A 84 -10.87 -1.21 13.59
C LYS A 84 -10.95 -0.08 12.57
N LYS A 85 -10.16 0.98 12.76
CA LYS A 85 -10.07 2.09 11.80
C LYS A 85 -9.57 1.62 10.44
N GLN A 86 -8.51 0.85 10.41
CA GLN A 86 -7.93 0.33 9.18
C GLN A 86 -8.90 -0.60 8.45
N LYS A 87 -9.51 -1.54 9.16
CA LYS A 87 -10.49 -2.47 8.59
C LYS A 87 -11.71 -1.75 8.04
N LYS A 88 -12.21 -0.75 8.77
CA LYS A 88 -13.35 0.06 8.34
C LYS A 88 -13.06 0.80 7.04
N ALA A 89 -11.88 1.41 6.94
CA ALA A 89 -11.47 2.14 5.73
C ALA A 89 -11.39 1.21 4.51
N TRP A 90 -10.76 0.04 4.67
CA TRP A 90 -10.70 -0.95 3.60
C TRP A 90 -12.09 -1.44 3.19
N LYS A 91 -12.96 -1.67 4.16
CA LYS A 91 -14.35 -2.10 3.89
C LYS A 91 -15.14 -1.02 3.14
N GLN A 92 -15.03 0.23 3.57
CA GLN A 92 -15.71 1.37 2.93
C GLN A 92 -15.25 1.60 1.49
N ASN A 93 -13.96 1.38 1.24
CA ASN A 93 -13.36 1.51 -0.09
C ASN A 93 -13.43 0.23 -0.92
N GLU A 94 -14.11 -0.79 -0.40
CA GLU A 94 -14.28 -2.09 -1.06
C GLU A 94 -12.95 -2.70 -1.52
N VAL A 95 -11.93 -2.62 -0.67
CA VAL A 95 -10.65 -3.29 -0.91
C VAL A 95 -10.86 -4.79 -0.81
N LYS A 96 -10.65 -5.49 -1.90
CA LYS A 96 -10.85 -6.94 -1.99
C LYS A 96 -9.66 -7.62 -2.62
N ILE A 97 -9.31 -8.77 -2.08
CA ILE A 97 -8.29 -9.66 -2.65
C ILE A 97 -8.99 -10.99 -2.90
N SER A 98 -9.03 -11.42 -4.15
CA SER A 98 -9.77 -12.60 -4.56
C SER A 98 -9.02 -13.42 -5.62
N GLY A 99 -9.41 -14.68 -5.77
CA GLY A 99 -8.84 -15.58 -6.77
C GLY A 99 -7.42 -16.05 -6.44
N THR A 100 -7.04 -16.01 -5.16
CA THR A 100 -5.72 -16.45 -4.70
C THR A 100 -5.79 -17.02 -3.30
N LYS A 101 -4.87 -17.93 -2.98
CA LYS A 101 -4.65 -18.43 -1.61
C LYS A 101 -3.58 -17.62 -0.88
N ALA A 102 -2.86 -16.75 -1.57
CA ALA A 102 -1.88 -15.87 -0.96
C ALA A 102 -2.56 -14.79 -0.12
N SER A 103 -1.88 -14.36 0.93
CA SER A 103 -2.35 -13.29 1.82
C SER A 103 -1.39 -12.11 1.78
N LEU A 104 -1.93 -10.91 1.74
CA LEU A 104 -1.15 -9.69 1.91
C LEU A 104 -1.01 -9.42 3.41
N ILE A 105 0.23 -9.28 3.87
CA ILE A 105 0.54 -8.94 5.26
C ILE A 105 1.03 -7.51 5.28
N THR A 106 0.46 -6.69 6.16
CA THR A 106 0.86 -5.30 6.31
C THR A 106 1.22 -4.99 7.75
N VAL A 107 2.19 -4.11 7.93
CA VAL A 107 2.53 -3.54 9.24
C VAL A 107 2.07 -2.09 9.22
N VAL A 108 1.12 -1.78 10.09
CA VAL A 108 0.52 -0.45 10.21
C VAL A 108 1.18 0.29 11.36
N PHE A 109 1.67 1.48 11.08
CA PHE A 109 2.29 2.35 12.08
C PHE A 109 1.34 3.46 12.49
N HIS A 110 1.29 3.74 13.78
CA HIS A 110 0.62 4.91 14.32
C HIS A 110 1.64 6.03 14.47
N SER A 111 1.47 7.09 13.70
CA SER A 111 2.27 8.32 13.82
C SER A 111 1.48 9.34 14.61
N SER A 112 2.05 9.84 15.70
CA SER A 112 1.40 10.80 16.59
C SER A 112 2.30 12.00 16.84
N PHE A 113 1.77 13.20 16.56
CA PHE A 113 2.43 14.49 16.81
C PHE A 113 1.62 15.32 17.81
N GLY A 114 0.87 14.68 18.72
CA GLY A 114 0.01 15.30 19.71
C GLY A 114 -1.43 14.83 19.59
N GLU A 115 -2.33 15.44 20.37
CA GLU A 115 -3.73 15.00 20.46
C GLU A 115 -4.50 15.12 19.13
N ASN A 116 -4.12 16.09 18.28
CA ASN A 116 -4.86 16.43 17.07
C ASN A 116 -4.22 15.93 15.77
N GLU A 117 -3.05 15.32 15.85
CA GLU A 117 -2.30 14.86 14.67
C GLU A 117 -1.92 13.40 14.84
N ASN A 118 -2.85 12.51 14.49
CA ASN A 118 -2.68 11.08 14.58
C ASN A 118 -3.06 10.42 13.25
N GLU A 119 -2.14 9.68 12.69
CA GLU A 119 -2.31 8.99 11.41
C GLU A 119 -1.86 7.55 11.48
N LEU A 120 -2.53 6.71 10.70
CA LEU A 120 -2.10 5.35 10.43
C LEU A 120 -1.54 5.27 9.02
N PHE A 121 -0.36 4.67 8.86
CA PHE A 121 0.19 4.40 7.54
C PHE A 121 0.81 3.01 7.50
N ILE A 122 0.81 2.41 6.31
CA ILE A 122 1.40 1.09 6.11
C ILE A 122 2.87 1.29 5.74
N GLY A 123 3.76 0.97 6.69
CA GLY A 123 5.20 1.14 6.54
C GLY A 123 5.92 -0.09 6.01
N HIS A 124 5.26 -1.25 6.04
CA HIS A 124 5.82 -2.49 5.53
C HIS A 124 4.72 -3.41 5.00
N ALA A 125 5.03 -4.15 3.95
CA ALA A 125 4.10 -5.11 3.37
C ALA A 125 4.86 -6.33 2.83
N GLY A 126 4.19 -7.47 2.82
CA GLY A 126 4.71 -8.71 2.29
C GLY A 126 3.59 -9.61 1.82
N VAL A 127 3.94 -10.69 1.17
CA VAL A 127 2.99 -11.68 0.67
C VAL A 127 3.30 -13.02 1.32
N LEU A 128 2.28 -13.62 1.95
CA LEU A 128 2.37 -14.96 2.51
C LEU A 128 1.71 -15.94 1.54
N VAL A 129 2.49 -16.91 1.09
CA VAL A 129 2.00 -17.96 0.19
C VAL A 129 1.95 -19.27 0.95
N PRO A 130 0.79 -19.97 1.01
CA PRO A 130 0.72 -21.26 1.67
C PRO A 130 1.52 -22.30 0.91
N THR A 131 2.21 -23.16 1.64
CA THR A 131 2.92 -24.30 1.09
C THR A 131 2.08 -25.58 1.23
N LYS A 132 2.44 -26.62 0.49
CA LYS A 132 1.71 -27.88 0.54
C LYS A 132 1.99 -28.74 1.79
N ASP A 133 2.93 -28.34 2.61
CA ASP A 133 3.32 -29.12 3.81
C ASP A 133 2.62 -28.60 5.06
#